data_4417434d3e6287fb4b113ac860ac2197
#
_entry.id   4417434d3e6287fb4b113ac860ac2197
#
_cell.length_a   1.000
_cell.length_b   1.000
_cell.length_c   1.000
_cell.angle_alpha   90.00
_cell.angle_beta   90.00
_cell.angle_gamma   90.00
#
_symmetry.space_group_name_H-M   'P 1'
#
loop_
_entity.id
_entity.type
_entity.pdbx_description
1 polymer ?
#
loop_
_entity_poly.entity_id
_entity_poly.type
_entity_poly.pdbx_seq_one_letter_code
_entity_poly.pdbx_strand_id
1 'polypeptide(L)'
;FQSNHEGAIVDFIQESSAGANGVIINAGALTQVGYSILDALLDSGLPFIEVHLSNIHAREKFRQESVFAGKAVGQMAGFGPSGYIYAIDHLATVINS
;
A
#
# COMPACT_ATOMS: atom_id res chain seq x y z
N PHE A 1 7.22 -7.89 -5.08
CA PHE A 1 8.37 -6.99 -5.28
C PHE A 1 8.74 -6.33 -3.96
N GLN A 2 10.04 -6.15 -3.73
CA GLN A 2 10.54 -5.49 -2.54
C GLN A 2 11.74 -4.62 -2.93
N SER A 3 11.82 -3.42 -2.35
CA SER A 3 12.98 -2.54 -2.53
C SER A 3 13.08 -1.56 -1.37
N ASN A 4 14.31 -1.18 -1.04
CA ASN A 4 14.60 -0.11 -0.09
C ASN A 4 14.67 1.26 -0.75
N HIS A 5 14.48 1.32 -2.08
CA HIS A 5 14.61 2.55 -2.85
C HIS A 5 13.25 3.00 -3.37
N GLU A 6 12.86 4.20 -3.01
CA GLU A 6 11.57 4.76 -3.41
C GLU A 6 11.43 4.81 -4.93
N GLY A 7 12.48 5.24 -5.65
CA GLY A 7 12.46 5.30 -7.10
C GLY A 7 12.25 3.94 -7.76
N ALA A 8 12.84 2.88 -7.20
CA ALA A 8 12.65 1.53 -7.72
C ALA A 8 11.22 1.04 -7.53
N ILE A 9 10.57 1.43 -6.45
CA ILE A 9 9.16 1.11 -6.20
C ILE A 9 8.26 1.83 -7.21
N VAL A 10 8.53 3.11 -7.44
CA VAL A 10 7.82 3.90 -8.46
C VAL A 10 7.96 3.27 -9.84
N ASP A 11 9.18 2.92 -10.23
CA ASP A 11 9.44 2.28 -11.53
C ASP A 11 8.67 0.98 -11.67
N PHE A 12 8.67 0.15 -10.62
CA PHE A 12 7.94 -1.12 -10.63
C PHE A 12 6.44 -0.90 -10.82
N ILE A 13 5.85 0.08 -10.12
CA ILE A 13 4.42 0.39 -10.26
C ILE A 13 4.11 0.81 -11.70
N GLN A 14 4.93 1.70 -12.26
CA GLN A 14 4.72 2.20 -13.62
C GLN A 14 4.85 1.10 -14.65
N GLU A 15 5.80 0.19 -14.49
CA GLU A 15 6.06 -0.91 -15.44
C GLU A 15 5.03 -2.03 -15.33
N SER A 16 4.48 -2.25 -14.14
CA SER A 16 3.66 -3.44 -13.85
C SER A 16 2.16 -3.16 -13.82
N SER A 17 1.75 -1.91 -13.72
CA SER A 17 0.34 -1.56 -13.50
C SER A 17 -0.55 -1.98 -14.66
N ALA A 18 -0.07 -1.98 -15.88
CA ALA A 18 -0.88 -2.34 -17.05
C ALA A 18 -1.35 -3.80 -17.01
N GLY A 19 -0.60 -4.69 -16.35
CA GLY A 19 -0.94 -6.10 -16.22
C GLY A 19 -1.56 -6.45 -14.88
N ALA A 20 -1.88 -5.48 -14.04
CA ALA A 20 -2.38 -5.70 -12.69
C ALA A 20 -3.83 -5.24 -12.55
N ASN A 21 -4.54 -5.80 -11.57
CA ASN A 21 -5.92 -5.44 -11.26
C ASN A 21 -6.02 -4.63 -9.96
N GLY A 22 -4.98 -4.62 -9.16
CA GLY A 22 -4.93 -3.88 -7.90
C GLY A 22 -3.55 -3.99 -7.28
N VAL A 23 -3.35 -3.27 -6.18
CA VAL A 23 -2.06 -3.21 -5.50
C VAL A 23 -2.26 -3.40 -4.00
N ILE A 24 -1.36 -4.15 -3.39
CA ILE A 24 -1.22 -4.19 -1.95
C ILE A 24 0.15 -3.63 -1.64
N ILE A 25 0.21 -2.63 -0.78
CA ILE A 25 1.45 -1.95 -0.46
C ILE A 25 1.71 -1.95 1.05
N ASN A 26 2.95 -2.34 1.39
CA ASN A 26 3.51 -2.10 2.71
C ASN A 26 4.69 -1.17 2.50
N ALA A 27 4.48 0.11 2.75
CA ALA A 27 5.50 1.13 2.47
C ALA A 27 6.54 1.25 3.60
N GLY A 28 6.33 0.59 4.73
CA GLY A 28 7.28 0.59 5.83
C GLY A 28 7.63 2.00 6.29
N ALA A 29 8.92 2.31 6.33
CA ALA A 29 9.40 3.63 6.75
C ALA A 29 9.08 4.75 5.76
N LEU A 30 8.60 4.41 4.55
CA LEU A 30 8.18 5.40 3.56
C LEU A 30 6.70 5.80 3.71
N THR A 31 5.99 5.19 4.64
CA THR A 31 4.55 5.42 4.85
C THR A 31 4.22 6.90 5.08
N GLN A 32 5.07 7.63 5.79
CA GLN A 32 4.84 9.02 6.15
C GLN A 32 5.33 10.01 5.11
N VAL A 33 6.19 9.60 4.18
CA VAL A 33 6.91 10.50 3.28
C VAL A 33 6.91 10.06 1.82
N GLY A 34 6.33 8.92 1.48
CA GLY A 34 6.40 8.32 0.16
C GLY A 34 5.45 8.93 -0.87
N TYR A 35 5.49 10.24 -1.03
CA TYR A 35 4.59 10.94 -1.96
C TYR A 35 4.78 10.51 -3.41
N SER A 36 6.02 10.21 -3.83
CA SER A 36 6.26 9.73 -5.20
C SER A 36 5.59 8.39 -5.46
N ILE A 37 5.59 7.51 -4.45
CA ILE A 37 4.91 6.21 -4.55
C ILE A 37 3.39 6.43 -4.61
N LEU A 38 2.85 7.30 -3.76
CA LEU A 38 1.43 7.62 -3.80
C LEU A 38 1.02 8.14 -5.17
N ASP A 39 1.79 9.07 -5.73
CA ASP A 39 1.50 9.63 -7.04
C ASP A 39 1.49 8.55 -8.12
N ALA A 40 2.45 7.61 -8.07
CA ALA A 40 2.49 6.49 -9.01
C ALA A 40 1.27 5.58 -8.87
N LEU A 41 0.82 5.32 -7.64
CA LEU A 41 -0.39 4.53 -7.39
C LEU A 41 -1.63 5.22 -7.94
N LEU A 42 -1.77 6.52 -7.71
CA LEU A 42 -2.90 7.29 -8.21
C LEU A 42 -2.90 7.34 -9.74
N ASP A 43 -1.73 7.54 -10.36
CA ASP A 43 -1.60 7.57 -11.82
C ASP A 43 -1.92 6.22 -12.45
N SER A 44 -1.68 5.12 -11.74
CA SER A 44 -2.00 3.78 -12.24
C SER A 44 -3.50 3.57 -12.41
N GLY A 45 -4.33 4.31 -11.67
CA GLY A 45 -5.77 4.12 -11.65
C GLY A 45 -6.24 2.85 -10.96
N LEU A 46 -5.32 2.07 -10.38
CA LEU A 46 -5.66 0.80 -9.73
C LEU A 46 -6.10 1.03 -8.28
N PRO A 47 -7.06 0.24 -7.79
CA PRO A 47 -7.36 0.24 -6.37
C PRO A 47 -6.19 -0.33 -5.59
N PHE A 48 -5.91 0.24 -4.41
CA PHE A 48 -4.84 -0.29 -3.57
C PHE A 48 -5.23 -0.32 -2.10
N ILE A 49 -4.65 -1.26 -1.36
CA ILE A 49 -4.81 -1.42 0.07
C ILE A 49 -3.43 -1.27 0.71
N GLU A 50 -3.39 -0.48 1.77
CA GLU A 50 -2.19 -0.29 2.59
C GLU A 50 -2.17 -1.35 3.70
N VAL A 51 -1.04 -2.05 3.85
CA VAL A 51 -0.87 -3.09 4.87
C VAL A 51 0.36 -2.79 5.71
N HIS A 52 0.23 -2.95 7.01
CA HIS A 52 1.32 -2.92 7.97
C HIS A 52 1.27 -4.19 8.82
N LEU A 53 2.42 -4.81 9.04
CA LEU A 53 2.50 -6.03 9.86
C LEU A 53 2.21 -5.73 11.33
N SER A 54 2.78 -4.63 11.84
CA SER A 54 2.59 -4.21 13.22
C SER A 54 1.41 -3.25 13.35
N ASN A 55 0.92 -3.10 14.59
CA ASN A 55 -0.09 -2.09 14.88
C ASN A 55 0.57 -0.72 14.98
N ILE A 56 0.59 0.03 13.88
CA ILE A 56 1.22 1.35 13.80
C ILE A 56 0.56 2.36 14.74
N HIS A 57 -0.69 2.15 15.12
CA HIS A 57 -1.41 3.05 16.03
C HIS A 57 -0.98 2.89 17.49
N ALA A 58 -0.24 1.83 17.82
CA ALA A 58 0.36 1.60 19.13
C ALA A 58 1.81 2.08 19.20
N ARG A 59 2.31 2.73 18.15
CA ARG A 59 3.69 3.23 18.06
C ARG A 59 3.73 4.74 18.24
N GLU A 60 4.90 5.34 18.03
CA GLU A 60 5.07 6.79 18.13
C GLU A 60 4.10 7.51 17.18
N LYS A 61 3.69 8.72 17.57
CA LYS A 61 2.65 9.44 16.84
C LYS A 61 2.97 9.62 15.36
N PHE A 62 4.25 9.90 15.01
CA PHE A 62 4.62 10.11 13.62
C PHE A 62 4.44 8.85 12.77
N ARG A 63 4.50 7.65 13.38
CA ARG A 63 4.31 6.37 12.67
C ARG A 63 2.83 6.04 12.43
N GLN A 64 1.92 6.75 13.10
CA GLN A 64 0.49 6.54 12.94
C GLN A 64 -0.05 7.23 11.70
N GLU A 65 0.71 8.16 11.12
CA GLU A 65 0.32 8.90 9.93
C GLU A 65 0.69 8.12 8.67
N SER A 66 -0.08 8.34 7.60
CA SER A 66 0.17 7.71 6.31
C SER A 66 -0.26 8.65 5.20
N VAL A 67 0.61 8.80 4.19
CA VAL A 67 0.24 9.54 2.98
C VAL A 67 -0.70 8.72 2.10
N PHE A 68 -0.79 7.41 2.32
CA PHE A 68 -1.57 6.48 1.49
C PHE A 68 -3.00 6.28 1.99
N ALA A 69 -3.20 6.30 3.31
CA ALA A 69 -4.46 5.84 3.93
C ALA A 69 -5.69 6.55 3.40
N GLY A 70 -5.60 7.86 3.16
CA GLY A 70 -6.74 8.65 2.69
C GLY A 70 -7.15 8.37 1.25
N LYS A 71 -6.30 7.71 0.46
CA LYS A 71 -6.55 7.40 -0.95
C LYS A 71 -6.72 5.91 -1.20
N ALA A 72 -6.31 5.07 -0.25
CA ALA A 72 -6.44 3.62 -0.34
C ALA A 72 -7.90 3.20 -0.23
N VAL A 73 -8.21 2.02 -0.77
CA VAL A 73 -9.50 1.37 -0.53
C VAL A 73 -9.66 1.09 0.97
N GLY A 74 -8.58 0.74 1.63
CA GLY A 74 -8.56 0.52 3.07
C GLY A 74 -7.14 0.40 3.59
N GLN A 75 -7.01 0.42 4.92
CA GLN A 75 -5.75 0.23 5.61
C GLN A 75 -5.89 -0.94 6.58
N MET A 76 -4.88 -1.80 6.64
CA MET A 76 -4.85 -2.93 7.54
C MET A 76 -3.54 -2.91 8.31
N ALA A 77 -3.62 -3.00 9.63
CA ALA A 77 -2.45 -2.91 10.49
C ALA A 77 -2.61 -3.84 11.70
N GLY A 78 -1.51 -4.47 12.13
CA GLY A 78 -1.48 -5.21 13.36
C GLY A 78 -1.80 -6.69 13.26
N PHE A 79 -1.98 -7.24 12.08
CA PHE A 79 -2.35 -8.65 11.88
C PHE A 79 -1.17 -9.53 11.44
N GLY A 80 0.07 -9.00 11.51
CA GLY A 80 1.22 -9.73 11.02
C GLY A 80 1.07 -10.07 9.53
N PRO A 81 1.69 -11.16 9.06
CA PRO A 81 1.59 -11.57 7.65
C PRO A 81 0.17 -11.88 7.19
N SER A 82 -0.74 -12.23 8.10
CA SER A 82 -2.14 -12.50 7.75
C SER A 82 -2.82 -11.29 7.14
N GLY A 83 -2.33 -10.09 7.43
CA GLY A 83 -2.87 -8.86 6.85
C GLY A 83 -2.84 -8.86 5.32
N TYR A 84 -1.82 -9.46 4.71
CA TYR A 84 -1.74 -9.57 3.26
C TYR A 84 -2.86 -10.44 2.70
N ILE A 85 -3.18 -11.54 3.37
CA ILE A 85 -4.25 -12.45 2.95
C ILE A 85 -5.61 -11.77 3.04
N TYR A 86 -5.86 -11.07 4.13
CA TYR A 86 -7.12 -10.33 4.32
C TYR A 86 -7.24 -9.21 3.29
N ALA A 87 -6.15 -8.54 2.97
CA ALA A 87 -6.13 -7.48 1.98
C ALA A 87 -6.42 -8.02 0.58
N ILE A 88 -5.85 -9.16 0.22
CA ILE A 88 -6.11 -9.82 -1.07
C ILE A 88 -7.60 -10.19 -1.18
N ASP A 89 -8.16 -10.78 -0.13
CA ASP A 89 -9.57 -11.17 -0.14
C ASP A 89 -10.49 -9.98 -0.33
N HIS A 90 -10.22 -8.88 0.39
CA HIS A 90 -11.03 -7.68 0.24
C HIS A 90 -10.86 -7.02 -1.12
N LEU A 91 -9.61 -6.92 -1.60
CA LEU A 91 -9.31 -6.31 -2.90
C LEU A 91 -10.00 -7.07 -4.04
N ALA A 92 -10.06 -8.40 -3.94
CA ALA A 92 -10.78 -9.21 -4.91
C ALA A 92 -12.27 -8.86 -4.98
N THR A 93 -12.91 -8.53 -3.85
CA THR A 93 -14.31 -8.11 -3.84
C THR A 93 -14.49 -6.76 -4.54
N VAL A 94 -13.54 -5.84 -4.36
CA VAL A 94 -13.57 -4.52 -5.00
C VAL A 94 -13.41 -4.65 -6.51
N ILE A 95 -12.45 -5.47 -6.95
CA ILE A 95 -12.15 -5.66 -8.38
C ILE A 95 -13.31 -6.34 -9.11
N ASN A 96 -14.00 -7.26 -8.45
CA ASN A 96 -15.06 -8.05 -9.05
C ASN A 96 -16.48 -7.46 -8.87
N SER A 97 -16.54 -6.27 -8.29
CA SER A 97 -17.83 -5.61 -8.06
C SER A 97 -18.35 -4.86 -9.30
#